data_716a5c9a4fe82c0269f3fd1cc7e07985
#
_entry.id   716a5c9a4fe82c0269f3fd1cc7e07985
#
_cell.length_a   1.000
_cell.length_b   1.000
_cell.length_c   1.000
_cell.angle_alpha   90.00
_cell.angle_beta   90.00
_cell.angle_gamma   90.00
#
_symmetry.space_group_name_H-M   'P 1'
#
loop_
_entity.id
_entity.type
_entity.pdbx_description
1 polymer ?
#
loop_
_entity_poly.entity_id
_entity_poly.type
_entity_poly.pdbx_seq_one_letter_code
_entity_poly.pdbx_strand_id
1 'polypeptide(L)'
;MWRCRASPGAQSAPLLGFIAVRDRYDQAQCLQAGRIWQRAHLLATARGLAARPSNEAVEMVDHERALARPPSRAALLDRLTGDPSCQPTFVFYMGYPKHAAPASPRRPVEAVLLR
;
A
#
# COMPACT_ATOMS: atom_id res chain seq x y z
N MET A 1 21.40 -14.48 3.38
CA MET A 1 21.08 -13.76 2.13
C MET A 1 19.60 -13.98 1.78
N TRP A 2 18.75 -13.03 2.17
CA TRP A 2 17.33 -13.10 1.84
C TRP A 2 17.13 -12.68 0.40
N ARG A 3 16.84 -13.63 -0.48
CA ARG A 3 16.33 -13.30 -1.81
C ARG A 3 14.84 -12.95 -1.63
N CYS A 4 14.50 -11.67 -1.76
CA CYS A 4 13.11 -11.28 -2.00
C CYS A 4 12.65 -11.99 -3.29
N ARG A 5 11.94 -13.10 -3.16
CA ARG A 5 11.11 -13.57 -4.27
C ARG A 5 9.97 -12.58 -4.41
N ALA A 6 9.96 -11.87 -5.52
CA ALA A 6 8.78 -11.10 -5.89
C ALA A 6 7.56 -12.03 -5.78
N SER A 7 6.55 -11.61 -5.04
CA SER A 7 5.32 -12.41 -4.94
C SER A 7 4.74 -12.60 -6.36
N PRO A 8 4.06 -13.72 -6.66
CA PRO A 8 3.46 -13.94 -7.97
C PRO A 8 2.59 -12.77 -8.47
N GLY A 9 1.98 -12.02 -7.54
CA GLY A 9 1.22 -10.81 -7.85
C GLY A 9 2.08 -9.64 -8.35
N ALA A 10 3.34 -9.53 -7.94
CA ALA A 10 4.24 -8.49 -8.42
C ALA A 10 4.67 -8.70 -9.87
N GLN A 11 4.68 -9.94 -10.34
CA GLN A 11 5.06 -10.29 -11.71
C GLN A 11 3.91 -10.12 -12.71
N SER A 12 2.67 -10.07 -12.25
CA SER A 12 1.48 -10.02 -13.10
C SER A 12 0.80 -8.65 -13.14
N ALA A 13 1.09 -7.75 -12.20
CA ALA A 13 0.48 -6.43 -12.15
C ALA A 13 1.23 -5.46 -13.09
N PRO A 14 0.52 -4.80 -14.02
CA PRO A 14 1.15 -3.89 -14.98
C PRO A 14 1.58 -2.55 -14.38
N LEU A 15 1.07 -2.20 -13.19
CA LEU A 15 1.35 -0.93 -12.53
C LEU A 15 1.69 -1.14 -11.06
N LEU A 16 2.79 -0.54 -10.64
CA LEU A 16 3.12 -0.27 -9.25
C LEU A 16 2.89 1.22 -8.98
N GLY A 17 2.03 1.54 -8.03
CA GLY A 17 1.76 2.90 -7.61
C GLY A 17 2.15 3.11 -6.15
N PHE A 18 2.38 4.37 -5.78
CA PHE A 18 2.59 4.74 -4.39
C PHE A 18 1.98 6.11 -4.09
N ILE A 19 1.62 6.30 -2.83
CA ILE A 19 1.25 7.60 -2.28
C ILE A 19 2.39 8.04 -1.39
N ALA A 20 2.89 9.25 -1.61
CA ALA A 20 3.98 9.82 -0.84
C ALA A 20 3.53 11.08 -0.10
N VAL A 21 4.13 11.33 1.03
CA VAL A 21 3.96 12.51 1.86
C VAL A 21 5.33 13.14 2.15
N ARG A 22 5.37 14.33 2.70
CA ARG A 22 6.64 14.96 3.09
C ARG A 22 7.18 14.38 4.40
N ASP A 23 6.28 14.09 5.34
CA ASP A 23 6.63 13.46 6.61
C ASP A 23 5.65 12.31 6.90
N ARG A 24 6.15 11.09 6.83
CA ARG A 24 5.37 9.87 7.09
C ARG A 24 4.98 9.68 8.56
N TYR A 25 5.51 10.49 9.47
CA TYR A 25 5.15 10.48 10.89
C TYR A 25 4.19 11.62 11.27
N ASP A 26 3.88 12.51 10.33
CA ASP A 26 2.83 13.52 10.50
C ASP A 26 1.46 12.88 10.32
N GLN A 27 0.66 12.86 11.38
CA GLN A 27 -0.68 12.23 11.38
C GLN A 27 -1.63 12.87 10.36
N ALA A 28 -1.58 14.18 10.17
CA ALA A 28 -2.45 14.88 9.24
C ALA A 28 -2.12 14.48 7.79
N GLN A 29 -0.85 14.35 7.44
CA GLN A 29 -0.41 13.90 6.13
C GLN A 29 -0.76 12.42 5.90
N CYS A 30 -0.60 11.55 6.91
CA CYS A 30 -1.00 10.15 6.83
C CYS A 30 -2.51 9.99 6.63
N LEU A 31 -3.31 10.79 7.33
CA LEU A 31 -4.77 10.80 7.17
C LEU A 31 -5.17 11.25 5.76
N GLN A 32 -4.51 12.28 5.24
CA GLN A 32 -4.73 12.75 3.87
C GLN A 32 -4.33 11.68 2.84
N ALA A 33 -3.23 10.98 3.03
CA ALA A 33 -2.81 9.87 2.19
C ALA A 33 -3.88 8.75 2.16
N GLY A 34 -4.45 8.41 3.30
CA GLY A 34 -5.55 7.44 3.40
C GLY A 34 -6.80 7.89 2.62
N ARG A 35 -7.15 9.17 2.69
CA ARG A 35 -8.27 9.74 1.91
C ARG A 35 -8.01 9.69 0.40
N ILE A 36 -6.77 9.96 -0.02
CA ILE A 36 -6.36 9.86 -1.43
C ILE A 36 -6.47 8.40 -1.88
N TRP A 37 -5.97 7.45 -1.08
CA TRP A 37 -6.09 6.03 -1.38
C TRP A 37 -7.54 5.60 -1.54
N GLN A 38 -8.42 5.97 -0.62
CA GLN A 38 -9.84 5.60 -0.68
C GLN A 38 -10.50 6.11 -1.97
N ARG A 39 -10.24 7.35 -2.36
CA ARG A 39 -10.76 7.92 -3.61
C ARG A 39 -10.22 7.21 -4.84
N ALA A 40 -8.91 6.95 -4.87
CA ALA A 40 -8.26 6.24 -5.96
C ALA A 40 -8.80 4.82 -6.11
N HIS A 41 -9.01 4.11 -4.99
CA HIS A 41 -9.54 2.76 -4.98
C HIS A 41 -10.98 2.71 -5.48
N LEU A 42 -11.84 3.63 -5.02
CA LEU A 42 -13.23 3.73 -5.50
C LEU A 42 -13.30 4.04 -7.00
N LEU A 43 -12.46 4.96 -7.47
CA LEU A 43 -12.39 5.29 -8.89
C LEU A 43 -11.87 4.11 -9.73
N ALA A 44 -10.85 3.41 -9.25
CA ALA A 44 -10.33 2.20 -9.89
C ALA A 44 -11.42 1.14 -10.02
N THR A 45 -12.15 0.88 -8.94
CA THR A 45 -13.27 -0.08 -8.91
C THR A 45 -14.36 0.31 -9.92
N ALA A 46 -14.75 1.59 -9.96
CA ALA A 46 -15.74 2.09 -10.90
C ALA A 46 -15.32 1.94 -12.38
N ARG A 47 -14.00 1.87 -12.63
CA ARG A 47 -13.42 1.65 -13.97
C ARG A 47 -13.04 0.19 -14.25
N GLY A 48 -13.44 -0.73 -13.41
CA GLY A 48 -13.15 -2.16 -13.57
C GLY A 48 -11.69 -2.54 -13.29
N LEU A 49 -10.92 -1.67 -12.62
CA LEU A 49 -9.57 -1.96 -12.17
C LEU A 49 -9.60 -2.63 -10.79
N ALA A 50 -8.70 -3.58 -10.59
CA ALA A 50 -8.38 -4.13 -9.28
C ALA A 50 -7.15 -3.44 -8.72
N ALA A 51 -7.17 -3.17 -7.43
CA ALA A 51 -6.03 -2.61 -6.71
C ALA A 51 -5.71 -3.50 -5.49
N ARG A 52 -4.42 -3.72 -5.26
CA ARG A 52 -3.93 -4.52 -4.14
C ARG A 52 -2.86 -3.75 -3.37
N PRO A 53 -3.08 -3.47 -2.07
CA PRO A 53 -2.04 -2.94 -1.20
C PRO A 53 -0.81 -3.86 -1.14
N SER A 54 0.38 -3.26 -1.07
CA SER A 54 1.66 -3.95 -0.94
C SER A 54 2.60 -3.12 -0.06
N ASN A 55 2.25 -3.00 1.22
CA ASN A 55 2.89 -2.06 2.15
C ASN A 55 4.14 -2.62 2.85
N GLU A 56 4.52 -3.84 2.56
CA GLU A 56 5.63 -4.52 3.23
C GLU A 56 6.92 -3.69 3.24
N ALA A 57 7.28 -3.07 2.11
CA ALA A 57 8.49 -2.24 2.05
C ALA A 57 8.40 -0.98 2.92
N VAL A 58 7.22 -0.39 3.05
CA VAL A 58 6.96 0.79 3.89
C VAL A 58 7.01 0.41 5.37
N GLU A 59 6.40 -0.70 5.75
CA GLU A 59 6.41 -1.21 7.12
C GLU A 59 7.82 -1.59 7.58
N MET A 60 8.63 -2.15 6.67
CA MET A 60 10.02 -2.49 6.96
C MET A 60 10.90 -1.27 7.27
N VAL A 61 10.58 -0.07 6.78
CA VAL A 61 11.29 1.16 7.17
C VAL A 61 11.13 1.43 8.66
N ASP A 62 9.91 1.29 9.18
CA ASP A 62 9.66 1.49 10.62
C ASP A 62 10.31 0.41 11.46
N HIS A 63 10.31 -0.83 10.97
CA HIS A 63 10.99 -1.94 11.62
C HIS A 63 12.52 -1.76 11.67
N GLU A 64 13.14 -1.36 10.57
CA GLU A 64 14.58 -1.03 10.52
C GLU A 64 14.91 0.08 11.51
N ARG A 65 14.09 1.14 11.56
CA ARG A 65 14.25 2.25 12.51
C ARG A 65 14.13 1.81 13.96
N ALA A 66 13.11 1.03 14.29
CA ALA A 66 12.87 0.54 15.64
C ALA A 66 14.00 -0.35 16.17
N LEU A 67 14.67 -1.09 15.27
CA LEU A 67 15.77 -1.98 15.60
C LEU A 67 17.16 -1.35 15.38
N ALA A 68 17.25 -0.05 15.10
CA ALA A 68 18.48 0.67 14.76
C ALA A 68 19.30 -0.05 13.67
N ARG A 69 18.64 -0.64 12.69
CA ARG A 69 19.25 -1.30 11.53
C ARG A 69 19.59 -0.28 10.43
N PRO A 70 20.51 -0.61 9.51
CA PRO A 70 20.78 0.22 8.34
C PRO A 70 19.49 0.49 7.54
N PRO A 71 19.23 1.74 7.08
CA PRO A 71 17.98 2.15 6.42
C PRO A 71 17.91 1.70 4.96
N SER A 72 18.03 0.40 4.71
CA SER A 72 18.08 -0.17 3.37
C SER A 72 16.74 -0.02 2.61
N ARG A 73 15.62 -0.13 3.32
CA ARG A 73 14.28 0.01 2.72
C ARG A 73 13.93 1.47 2.45
N ALA A 74 14.29 2.38 3.36
CA ALA A 74 14.16 3.81 3.12
C ALA A 74 14.92 4.22 1.86
N ALA A 75 16.19 3.84 1.73
CA ALA A 75 17.01 4.13 0.55
C ALA A 75 16.43 3.53 -0.75
N LEU A 76 15.77 2.36 -0.69
CA LEU A 76 15.07 1.78 -1.83
C LEU A 76 13.86 2.63 -2.22
N LEU A 77 13.06 3.04 -1.26
CA LEU A 77 11.85 3.85 -1.49
C LEU A 77 12.21 5.24 -2.00
N ASP A 78 13.28 5.87 -1.48
CA ASP A 78 13.78 7.16 -1.97
C ASP A 78 14.18 7.10 -3.45
N ARG A 79 14.78 5.99 -3.88
CA ARG A 79 15.10 5.79 -5.30
C ARG A 79 13.87 5.60 -6.17
N LEU A 80 12.77 5.06 -5.64
CA LEU A 80 11.51 4.91 -6.37
C LEU A 80 10.81 6.25 -6.59
N THR A 81 10.87 7.16 -5.62
CA THR A 81 10.28 8.50 -5.75
C THR A 81 11.11 9.41 -6.65
N GLY A 82 12.43 9.24 -6.65
CA GLY A 82 13.37 10.17 -7.30
C GLY A 82 13.39 11.56 -6.67
N ASP A 83 12.68 11.76 -5.57
CA ASP A 83 12.56 13.03 -4.85
C ASP A 83 12.76 12.79 -3.34
N PRO A 84 13.88 13.24 -2.76
CA PRO A 84 14.17 13.04 -1.34
C PRO A 84 13.22 13.78 -0.40
N SER A 85 12.43 14.75 -0.89
CA SER A 85 11.39 15.43 -0.12
C SER A 85 10.08 14.64 0.00
N CYS A 86 9.97 13.52 -0.71
CA CYS A 86 8.78 12.67 -0.77
C CYS A 86 9.05 11.31 -0.15
N GLN A 87 8.32 10.97 0.89
CA GLN A 87 8.39 9.69 1.58
C GLN A 87 7.19 8.83 1.22
N PRO A 88 7.35 7.67 0.54
CA PRO A 88 6.26 6.75 0.31
C PRO A 88 5.66 6.26 1.62
N THR A 89 4.34 6.37 1.74
CA THR A 89 3.59 5.90 2.91
C THR A 89 2.63 4.77 2.58
N PHE A 90 2.29 4.60 1.31
CA PHE A 90 1.41 3.54 0.86
C PHE A 90 1.79 3.09 -0.55
N VAL A 91 2.01 1.79 -0.72
CA VAL A 91 2.37 1.16 -2.00
C VAL A 91 1.28 0.19 -2.42
N PHE A 92 0.98 0.11 -3.71
CA PHE A 92 -0.06 -0.75 -4.24
C PHE A 92 0.24 -1.20 -5.67
N TYR A 93 -0.29 -2.36 -6.03
CA TYR A 93 -0.39 -2.81 -7.41
C TYR A 93 -1.78 -2.50 -7.97
N MET A 94 -1.87 -2.21 -9.26
CA MET A 94 -3.12 -1.95 -9.96
C MET A 94 -3.10 -2.54 -11.35
N GLY A 95 -4.27 -3.04 -11.80
CA GLY A 95 -4.43 -3.59 -13.15
C GLY A 95 -5.82 -4.13 -13.39
N TYR A 96 -6.10 -4.58 -14.59
CA TYR A 96 -7.35 -5.26 -14.90
C TYR A 96 -7.32 -6.70 -14.38
N PRO A 97 -8.28 -7.12 -13.56
CA PRO A 97 -8.31 -8.46 -13.01
C PRO A 97 -8.69 -9.47 -14.11
N LYS A 98 -8.03 -10.62 -14.12
CA LYS A 98 -8.41 -11.75 -14.99
C LYS A 98 -9.72 -12.40 -14.54
N HIS A 99 -10.00 -12.36 -13.25
CA HIS A 99 -11.20 -12.91 -12.62
C HIS A 99 -11.73 -11.92 -11.60
N ALA A 100 -13.06 -11.81 -11.52
CA ALA A 100 -13.68 -11.01 -10.47
C ALA A 100 -13.35 -11.59 -9.08
N ALA A 101 -13.01 -10.73 -8.14
CA ALA A 101 -12.86 -11.14 -6.76
C ALA A 101 -14.22 -11.58 -6.18
N PRO A 102 -14.30 -12.68 -5.43
CA PRO A 102 -15.52 -13.03 -4.72
C PRO A 102 -15.87 -11.96 -3.69
N ALA A 103 -17.17 -11.78 -3.43
CA ALA A 103 -17.62 -10.91 -2.37
C ALA A 103 -17.07 -11.37 -1.02
N SER A 104 -16.55 -10.44 -0.23
CA SER A 104 -16.12 -10.76 1.13
C SER A 104 -17.32 -11.16 1.98
N PRO A 105 -17.23 -12.26 2.75
CA PRO A 105 -18.29 -12.65 3.66
C PRO A 105 -18.53 -11.54 4.69
N ARG A 106 -19.80 -11.23 4.93
CA ARG A 106 -20.23 -10.27 5.95
C ARG A 106 -20.97 -11.02 7.04
N ARG A 107 -20.70 -10.68 8.29
CA ARG A 107 -21.54 -11.15 9.38
C ARG A 107 -22.91 -10.51 9.29
N PRO A 108 -24.00 -11.23 9.60
CA PRO A 108 -25.33 -10.61 9.68
C PRO A 108 -25.33 -9.51 10.75
N VAL A 109 -26.19 -8.50 10.56
CA VAL A 109 -26.23 -7.31 11.43
C VAL A 109 -26.50 -7.72 12.89
N GLU A 110 -27.36 -8.72 13.09
CA GLU A 110 -27.73 -9.24 14.41
C GLU A 110 -26.55 -9.82 15.19
N ALA A 111 -25.51 -10.31 14.47
CA ALA A 111 -24.30 -10.86 15.09
C ALA A 111 -23.33 -9.78 15.58
N VAL A 112 -23.54 -8.49 15.22
CA VAL A 112 -22.66 -7.38 15.58
C VAL A 112 -23.35 -6.30 16.41
N LEU A 113 -24.69 -6.36 16.57
CA LEU A 113 -25.41 -5.49 17.48
C LEU A 113 -25.17 -5.93 18.91
N LEU A 114 -24.67 -5.01 19.73
CA LEU A 114 -24.64 -5.19 21.18
C LEU A 114 -26.09 -5.13 21.71
N ARG A 115 -26.48 -6.18 22.43
CA ARG A 115 -27.75 -6.19 23.18
C ARG A 115 -27.59 -5.47 24.51
#